data_4d9b262fd732bea2f1f2bd81883cfda5
#
_entry.id   4d9b262fd732bea2f1f2bd81883cfda5
#
_cell.length_a   1.000
_cell.length_b   1.000
_cell.length_c   1.000
_cell.angle_alpha   90.00
_cell.angle_beta   90.00
_cell.angle_gamma   90.00
#
_symmetry.space_group_name_H-M   'P 1'
#
loop_
_entity.id
_entity.type
_entity.pdbx_description
1 polymer ?
#
loop_
_entity_poly.entity_id
_entity_poly.type
_entity_poly.pdbx_seq_one_letter_code
_entity_poly.pdbx_strand_id
1 'polypeptide(L)'
;MKKVIFSVFVGVFVLACGDQSNHIGKPIETQNAISVKEGLKQFHASNKSEEVVIYGKVADVCQTEGCWFAYELSDSTLTVDFNNEFTVPKNIRRKDMYAVGHFFKDTVESSEKDSINLSKSKITVKFRAHGVKFK
;
A
#
# COMPACT_ATOMS: atom_id res chain seq x y z
N MET A 1 -6.42 60.57 -36.64
CA MET A 1 -5.38 59.52 -36.60
C MET A 1 -5.66 58.64 -35.38
N LYS A 2 -6.28 57.47 -35.61
CA LYS A 2 -6.59 56.53 -34.55
C LYS A 2 -5.46 55.49 -34.49
N LYS A 3 -4.66 55.48 -33.44
CA LYS A 3 -3.69 54.44 -33.16
C LYS A 3 -4.39 53.27 -32.53
N VAL A 4 -4.52 52.18 -33.29
CA VAL A 4 -5.01 50.90 -32.80
C VAL A 4 -3.83 50.19 -32.12
N ILE A 5 -3.87 50.07 -30.80
CA ILE A 5 -2.93 49.28 -30.00
C ILE A 5 -3.45 47.84 -30.03
N PHE A 6 -2.76 46.99 -30.79
CA PHE A 6 -3.04 45.56 -30.85
C PHE A 6 -2.32 44.92 -29.66
N SER A 7 -3.09 44.68 -28.60
CA SER A 7 -2.58 43.98 -27.40
C SER A 7 -2.53 42.49 -27.70
N VAL A 8 -1.30 41.99 -27.94
CA VAL A 8 -1.03 40.56 -28.08
C VAL A 8 -1.10 39.91 -26.70
N PHE A 9 -2.20 39.24 -26.43
CA PHE A 9 -2.37 38.42 -25.24
C PHE A 9 -1.62 37.10 -25.46
N VAL A 10 -0.38 37.04 -25.00
CA VAL A 10 0.41 35.79 -24.96
C VAL A 10 -0.16 34.93 -23.83
N GLY A 11 -1.04 34.02 -24.20
CA GLY A 11 -1.52 32.97 -23.29
C GLY A 11 -0.39 32.02 -22.95
N VAL A 12 0.13 32.11 -21.73
CA VAL A 12 1.03 31.11 -21.16
C VAL A 12 0.22 29.85 -20.93
N PHE A 13 0.30 28.91 -21.87
CA PHE A 13 -0.16 27.53 -21.68
C PHE A 13 0.79 26.87 -20.71
N VAL A 14 0.42 26.88 -19.42
CA VAL A 14 1.07 26.02 -18.43
C VAL A 14 0.65 24.59 -18.78
N LEU A 15 1.53 23.88 -19.49
CA LEU A 15 1.48 22.43 -19.61
C LEU A 15 1.65 21.88 -18.19
N ALA A 16 0.56 21.61 -17.52
CA ALA A 16 0.56 20.73 -16.38
C ALA A 16 1.03 19.35 -16.90
N CYS A 17 2.32 19.05 -16.74
CA CYS A 17 2.83 17.70 -16.80
C CYS A 17 2.04 16.90 -15.76
N GLY A 18 1.05 16.14 -16.22
CA GLY A 18 0.39 15.15 -15.41
C GLY A 18 1.46 14.19 -14.95
N ASP A 19 1.75 14.22 -13.65
CA ASP A 19 2.51 13.19 -12.98
C ASP A 19 1.82 11.88 -13.35
N GLN A 20 2.46 11.05 -14.17
CA GLN A 20 1.98 9.70 -14.42
C GLN A 20 2.04 9.01 -13.08
N SER A 21 0.91 9.02 -12.39
CA SER A 21 0.80 8.51 -11.06
C SER A 21 1.04 7.00 -11.09
N ASN A 22 2.24 6.60 -10.67
CA ASN A 22 2.63 5.20 -10.48
C ASN A 22 1.86 4.58 -9.30
N HIS A 23 0.55 4.85 -9.20
CA HIS A 23 -0.31 4.34 -8.15
C HIS A 23 -1.47 3.51 -8.71
N ILE A 24 -1.96 2.60 -7.88
CA ILE A 24 -3.16 1.78 -8.13
C ILE A 24 -4.06 1.95 -6.92
N GLY A 25 -5.35 2.14 -7.15
CA GLY A 25 -6.32 2.38 -6.08
C GLY A 25 -6.30 3.82 -5.55
N LYS A 26 -6.45 3.99 -4.25
CA LYS A 26 -6.48 5.30 -3.58
C LYS A 26 -5.15 6.05 -3.78
N PRO A 27 -5.18 7.35 -4.14
CA PRO A 27 -3.97 8.16 -4.23
C PRO A 27 -3.20 8.21 -2.91
N ILE A 28 -1.87 8.24 -2.99
CA ILE A 28 -0.98 8.21 -1.82
C ILE A 28 -0.14 9.48 -1.74
N GLU A 29 -0.24 10.15 -0.60
CA GLU A 29 0.68 11.21 -0.20
C GLU A 29 1.84 10.61 0.61
N THR A 30 3.05 10.70 0.08
CA THR A 30 4.21 10.02 0.66
C THR A 30 4.92 10.80 1.75
N GLN A 31 4.54 12.06 2.00
CA GLN A 31 5.21 12.95 2.96
C GLN A 31 5.19 12.43 4.40
N ASN A 32 4.12 11.76 4.79
CA ASN A 32 3.95 11.21 6.13
C ASN A 32 4.08 9.68 6.18
N ALA A 33 4.68 9.09 5.15
CA ALA A 33 4.88 7.65 5.08
C ALA A 33 5.90 7.18 6.13
N ILE A 34 5.57 6.11 6.83
CA ILE A 34 6.45 5.46 7.79
C ILE A 34 6.88 4.09 7.28
N SER A 35 8.00 3.58 7.76
CA SER A 35 8.41 2.22 7.37
C SER A 35 7.42 1.18 7.87
N VAL A 36 7.31 0.07 7.15
CA VAL A 36 6.47 -1.08 7.56
C VAL A 36 6.76 -1.49 9.00
N LYS A 37 8.04 -1.54 9.38
CA LYS A 37 8.48 -1.90 10.73
C LYS A 37 7.97 -0.92 11.79
N GLU A 38 8.05 0.37 11.53
CA GLU A 38 7.55 1.40 12.44
C GLU A 38 6.03 1.38 12.55
N GLY A 39 5.31 1.25 11.43
CA GLY A 39 3.86 1.10 11.42
C GLY A 39 3.37 -0.10 12.22
N LEU A 40 4.03 -1.24 12.06
CA LEU A 40 3.71 -2.45 12.81
C LEU A 40 3.96 -2.27 14.32
N LYS A 41 5.06 -1.61 14.70
CA LYS A 41 5.37 -1.28 16.10
C LYS A 41 4.30 -0.38 16.72
N GLN A 42 3.87 0.67 16.02
CA GLN A 42 2.82 1.58 16.48
C GLN A 42 1.48 0.85 16.62
N PHE A 43 1.13 -0.02 15.70
CA PHE A 43 -0.07 -0.83 15.79
C PHE A 43 -0.05 -1.77 17.00
N HIS A 44 1.07 -2.43 17.29
CA HIS A 44 1.21 -3.30 18.47
C HIS A 44 1.11 -2.50 19.78
N ALA A 45 1.60 -1.27 19.81
CA ALA A 45 1.57 -0.43 21.01
C ALA A 45 0.16 0.15 21.28
N SER A 46 -0.54 0.62 20.23
CA SER A 46 -1.84 1.29 20.35
C SER A 46 -3.04 0.33 20.19
N ASN A 47 -2.85 -0.74 19.45
CA ASN A 47 -3.90 -1.67 19.02
C ASN A 47 -5.07 -0.97 18.26
N LYS A 48 -4.79 0.19 17.65
CA LYS A 48 -5.75 0.97 16.89
C LYS A 48 -5.54 0.77 15.40
N SER A 49 -6.64 0.55 14.69
CA SER A 49 -6.68 0.40 13.24
C SER A 49 -6.95 1.76 12.59
N GLU A 50 -5.93 2.62 12.57
CA GLU A 50 -6.00 3.92 11.90
C GLU A 50 -5.40 3.84 10.51
N GLU A 51 -5.89 4.68 9.59
CA GLU A 51 -5.32 4.75 8.24
C GLU A 51 -3.92 5.35 8.30
N VAL A 52 -2.98 4.68 7.66
CA VAL A 52 -1.57 5.07 7.63
C VAL A 52 -0.97 4.76 6.27
N VAL A 53 0.04 5.53 5.87
CA VAL A 53 0.87 5.24 4.70
C VAL A 53 2.15 4.57 5.17
N ILE A 54 2.37 3.35 4.69
CA ILE A 54 3.59 2.59 4.97
C ILE A 54 4.40 2.38 3.71
N TYR A 55 5.70 2.20 3.85
CA TYR A 55 6.59 1.83 2.75
C TYR A 55 7.55 0.72 3.14
N GLY A 56 7.94 -0.06 2.18
CA GLY A 56 8.90 -1.14 2.37
C GLY A 56 9.23 -1.86 1.07
N LYS A 57 10.10 -2.84 1.19
CA LYS A 57 10.49 -3.71 0.08
C LYS A 57 9.53 -4.90 -0.03
N VAL A 58 9.10 -5.20 -1.22
CA VAL A 58 8.25 -6.37 -1.51
C VAL A 58 9.08 -7.64 -1.50
N ALA A 59 8.76 -8.56 -0.60
CA ALA A 59 9.37 -9.88 -0.50
C ALA A 59 8.71 -10.87 -1.45
N ASP A 60 7.39 -10.86 -1.54
CA ASP A 60 6.63 -11.79 -2.36
C ASP A 60 5.33 -11.17 -2.88
N VAL A 61 4.75 -11.77 -3.91
CA VAL A 61 3.50 -11.33 -4.54
C VAL A 61 2.73 -12.54 -5.05
N CYS A 62 1.41 -12.47 -4.98
CA CYS A 62 0.52 -13.50 -5.53
C CYS A 62 0.80 -13.70 -7.02
N GLN A 63 1.23 -14.91 -7.38
CA GLN A 63 1.59 -15.25 -8.77
C GLN A 63 0.39 -15.60 -9.64
N THR A 64 -0.76 -15.84 -9.05
CA THR A 64 -1.99 -16.18 -9.77
C THR A 64 -2.66 -14.93 -10.33
N GLU A 65 -3.03 -13.97 -9.46
CA GLU A 65 -3.83 -12.79 -9.83
C GLU A 65 -3.23 -11.47 -9.34
N GLY A 66 -2.17 -11.48 -8.52
CA GLY A 66 -1.64 -10.27 -7.90
C GLY A 66 -2.59 -9.64 -6.88
N CYS A 67 -3.38 -10.46 -6.18
CA CYS A 67 -4.40 -10.03 -5.23
C CYS A 67 -3.86 -9.73 -3.82
N TRP A 68 -2.60 -10.00 -3.58
CA TRP A 68 -1.85 -9.66 -2.36
C TRP A 68 -0.36 -9.57 -2.65
N PHE A 69 0.36 -8.88 -1.80
CA PHE A 69 1.82 -8.99 -1.72
C PHE A 69 2.27 -9.01 -0.27
N ALA A 70 3.55 -9.26 -0.02
CA ALA A 70 4.12 -9.23 1.31
C ALA A 70 5.32 -8.30 1.35
N TYR A 71 5.40 -7.46 2.39
CA TYR A 71 6.60 -6.69 2.71
C TYR A 71 7.62 -7.55 3.44
N GLU A 72 8.89 -7.30 3.16
CA GLU A 72 10.01 -7.89 3.89
C GLU A 72 10.15 -7.27 5.28
N LEU A 73 10.27 -8.11 6.30
CA LEU A 73 10.65 -7.79 7.66
C LEU A 73 11.96 -8.52 8.01
N SER A 74 12.56 -8.22 9.17
CA SER A 74 13.85 -8.83 9.55
C SER A 74 13.81 -10.35 9.61
N ASP A 75 12.74 -10.94 10.18
CA ASP A 75 12.62 -12.40 10.41
C ASP A 75 11.31 -12.97 9.87
N SER A 76 10.52 -12.17 9.16
CA SER A 76 9.19 -12.55 8.70
C SER A 76 8.73 -11.66 7.54
N THR A 77 7.46 -11.76 7.19
CA THR A 77 6.82 -10.90 6.19
C THR A 77 5.50 -10.35 6.71
N LEU A 78 5.10 -9.16 6.22
CA LEU A 78 3.78 -8.61 6.45
C LEU A 78 2.94 -8.75 5.19
N THR A 79 1.89 -9.53 5.25
CA THR A 79 0.95 -9.66 4.13
C THR A 79 0.09 -8.42 3.97
N VAL A 80 0.02 -7.91 2.75
CA VAL A 80 -0.83 -6.81 2.31
C VAL A 80 -1.96 -7.36 1.45
N ASP A 81 -3.17 -7.17 1.90
CA ASP A 81 -4.41 -7.65 1.28
C ASP A 81 -5.18 -6.47 0.69
N PHE A 82 -5.80 -6.63 -0.46
CA PHE A 82 -6.54 -5.58 -1.18
C PHE A 82 -8.06 -5.75 -1.10
N ASN A 83 -8.56 -6.74 -0.38
CA ASN A 83 -10.00 -7.05 -0.29
C ASN A 83 -10.68 -7.15 -1.69
N ASN A 84 -9.96 -7.65 -2.67
CA ASN A 84 -10.40 -7.75 -4.08
C ASN A 84 -10.75 -6.40 -4.76
N GLU A 85 -10.32 -5.27 -4.19
CA GLU A 85 -10.58 -3.95 -4.78
C GLU A 85 -9.73 -3.68 -6.02
N PHE A 86 -8.51 -4.21 -6.06
CA PHE A 86 -7.57 -4.09 -7.19
C PHE A 86 -6.53 -5.22 -7.16
N THR A 87 -5.69 -5.26 -8.17
CA THR A 87 -4.56 -6.18 -8.27
C THR A 87 -3.27 -5.42 -8.57
N VAL A 88 -2.13 -6.03 -8.27
CA VAL A 88 -0.81 -5.48 -8.57
C VAL A 88 -0.09 -6.34 -9.60
N PRO A 89 0.88 -5.77 -10.34
CA PRO A 89 1.72 -6.55 -11.26
C PRO A 89 2.51 -7.63 -10.52
N LYS A 90 2.66 -8.79 -11.14
CA LYS A 90 3.37 -9.94 -10.54
C LYS A 90 4.89 -9.76 -10.47
N ASN A 91 5.44 -8.77 -11.17
CA ASN A 91 6.88 -8.51 -11.27
C ASN A 91 7.39 -7.47 -10.26
N ILE A 92 6.68 -7.30 -9.14
CA ILE A 92 7.01 -6.29 -8.11
C ILE A 92 7.94 -6.79 -7.00
N ARG A 93 8.33 -8.06 -7.03
CA ARG A 93 9.30 -8.58 -6.05
C ARG A 93 10.58 -7.75 -6.03
N ARG A 94 11.08 -7.47 -4.83
CA ARG A 94 12.26 -6.64 -4.55
C ARG A 94 12.12 -5.16 -4.91
N LYS A 95 10.96 -4.70 -5.37
CA LYS A 95 10.68 -3.27 -5.54
C LYS A 95 10.25 -2.65 -4.23
N ASP A 96 10.56 -1.37 -4.07
CA ASP A 96 10.06 -0.57 -2.96
C ASP A 96 8.69 -0.02 -3.32
N MET A 97 7.75 -0.14 -2.39
CA MET A 97 6.37 0.30 -2.59
C MET A 97 5.84 1.01 -1.37
N TYR A 98 4.94 1.97 -1.62
CA TYR A 98 4.08 2.57 -0.62
C TYR A 98 2.71 1.89 -0.65
N ALA A 99 2.06 1.79 0.51
CA ALA A 99 0.68 1.37 0.63
C ALA A 99 -0.06 2.26 1.62
N VAL A 100 -1.27 2.68 1.28
CA VAL A 100 -2.19 3.39 2.18
C VAL A 100 -3.29 2.44 2.63
N GLY A 101 -3.54 2.39 3.92
CA GLY A 101 -4.54 1.49 4.49
C GLY A 101 -4.41 1.38 6.01
N HIS A 102 -4.76 0.25 6.56
CA HIS A 102 -4.74 0.02 8.00
C HIS A 102 -4.29 -1.40 8.37
N PHE A 103 -3.67 -1.51 9.53
CA PHE A 103 -3.35 -2.82 10.12
C PHE A 103 -4.60 -3.45 10.73
N PHE A 104 -4.69 -4.76 10.65
CA PHE A 104 -5.75 -5.53 11.30
C PHE A 104 -5.24 -6.89 11.78
N LYS A 105 -5.95 -7.46 12.74
CA LYS A 105 -5.69 -8.82 13.21
C LYS A 105 -6.57 -9.79 12.45
N ASP A 106 -5.94 -10.80 11.87
CA ASP A 106 -6.61 -11.90 11.21
C ASP A 106 -6.44 -13.17 12.04
N THR A 107 -7.54 -13.90 12.22
CA THR A 107 -7.54 -15.15 12.97
C THR A 107 -7.49 -16.29 11.97
N VAL A 108 -6.32 -16.94 11.87
CA VAL A 108 -6.16 -18.15 11.05
C VAL A 108 -6.56 -19.34 11.91
N GLU A 109 -7.69 -19.97 11.61
CA GLU A 109 -8.01 -21.28 12.12
C GLU A 109 -7.10 -22.29 11.42
N SER A 110 -6.10 -22.81 12.14
CA SER A 110 -5.31 -23.92 11.63
C SER A 110 -6.15 -25.18 11.61
N SER A 111 -6.61 -25.60 10.44
CA SER A 111 -7.26 -26.88 10.22
C SER A 111 -6.23 -28.02 10.16
N GLU A 112 -5.34 -28.11 11.14
CA GLU A 112 -4.63 -29.35 11.37
C GLU A 112 -5.52 -30.25 12.22
N LYS A 113 -6.10 -31.23 11.54
CA LYS A 113 -6.72 -32.39 12.16
C LYS A 113 -5.64 -33.26 12.78
N ASP A 114 -5.12 -32.86 13.91
CA ASP A 114 -4.50 -33.79 14.85
C ASP A 114 -5.30 -33.79 16.15
N SER A 115 -5.88 -34.96 16.37
CA SER A 115 -6.64 -35.33 17.56
C SER A 115 -5.81 -35.02 18.80
N ILE A 116 -6.28 -34.12 19.58
CA ILE A 116 -6.18 -33.83 21.01
C ILE A 116 -6.02 -32.34 21.27
N ASN A 117 -7.17 -31.69 21.55
CA ASN A 117 -7.35 -30.49 22.36
C ASN A 117 -6.50 -29.23 22.07
N LEU A 118 -7.24 -28.20 21.84
CA LEU A 118 -7.02 -26.77 21.70
C LEU A 118 -6.76 -26.34 20.25
N SER A 119 -7.82 -25.87 19.61
CA SER A 119 -7.73 -24.97 18.47
C SER A 119 -6.97 -23.70 18.90
N LYS A 120 -5.66 -23.71 18.72
CA LYS A 120 -4.82 -22.53 18.82
C LYS A 120 -5.12 -21.67 17.61
N SER A 121 -6.10 -20.78 17.73
CA SER A 121 -6.30 -19.70 16.76
C SER A 121 -5.06 -18.82 16.80
N LYS A 122 -4.24 -18.90 15.74
CA LYS A 122 -3.06 -18.04 15.60
C LYS A 122 -3.51 -16.69 15.09
N ILE A 123 -3.43 -15.67 15.94
CA ILE A 123 -3.68 -14.29 15.52
C ILE A 123 -2.48 -13.80 14.72
N THR A 124 -2.72 -13.40 13.50
CA THR A 124 -1.70 -12.84 12.60
C THR A 124 -2.08 -11.40 12.26
N VAL A 125 -1.11 -10.49 12.28
CA VAL A 125 -1.31 -9.11 11.83
C VAL A 125 -1.11 -9.04 10.33
N LYS A 126 -2.05 -8.40 9.65
CA LYS A 126 -2.02 -8.09 8.22
C LYS A 126 -2.26 -6.60 7.97
N PHE A 127 -2.03 -6.15 6.77
CA PHE A 127 -2.33 -4.79 6.34
C PHE A 127 -3.37 -4.81 5.22
N ARG A 128 -4.44 -4.06 5.36
CA ARG A 128 -5.45 -3.85 4.33
C ARG A 128 -5.13 -2.60 3.58
N ALA A 129 -4.69 -2.72 2.32
CA ALA A 129 -4.39 -1.58 1.49
C ALA A 129 -5.59 -1.16 0.64
N HIS A 130 -5.82 0.15 0.58
CA HIS A 130 -6.79 0.81 -0.30
C HIS A 130 -6.13 1.40 -1.54
N GLY A 131 -4.84 1.52 -1.53
CA GLY A 131 -4.03 1.96 -2.66
C GLY A 131 -2.55 1.63 -2.46
N VAL A 132 -1.83 1.54 -3.57
CA VAL A 132 -0.38 1.32 -3.60
C VAL A 132 0.27 2.27 -4.59
N LYS A 133 1.52 2.63 -4.33
CA LYS A 133 2.34 3.48 -5.22
C LYS A 133 3.73 2.88 -5.35
N PHE A 134 4.21 2.78 -6.56
CA PHE A 134 5.58 2.37 -6.85
C PHE A 134 6.54 3.52 -6.53
N LYS A 135 7.67 3.19 -5.93
CA LYS A 135 8.73 4.15 -5.64
C LYS A 135 9.65 4.33 -6.84
#